data_9196c21b50113cf7d8c2b6b7203596e3
#
_entry.id   9196c21b50113cf7d8c2b6b7203596e3
#
_cell.length_a   1.000
_cell.length_b   1.000
_cell.length_c   1.000
_cell.angle_alpha   90.00
_cell.angle_beta   90.00
_cell.angle_gamma   90.00
#
_symmetry.space_group_name_H-M   'P 1'
#
loop_
_entity.id
_entity.type
_entity.pdbx_description
1 polymer ?
#
loop_
_entity_poly.entity_id
_entity_poly.type
_entity_poly.pdbx_seq_one_letter_code
_entity_poly.pdbx_strand_id
1 'polypeptide(L)'
;MRHPQLWMGLLLWSVFNPAHAAWTVNMSPGATEVSHAVFDLHMTIFWICVVIGIIVFGAMLWSIIVHRRSTGQQAATFHESTKVEILWTVVPLIILIVMAIPATRTLINIYDNSDSDIDIQITGYQWKWHYKYLGQDVE
;
A
#
# COMPACT_ATOMS: atom_id res chain seq x y z
N MET A 1 -44.33 6.35 34.96
CA MET A 1 -42.98 5.85 35.39
C MET A 1 -42.18 5.65 34.12
N ARG A 2 -41.16 6.48 33.94
CA ARG A 2 -40.29 6.43 32.75
C ARG A 2 -39.23 5.36 33.02
N HIS A 3 -39.11 4.33 32.18
CA HIS A 3 -38.15 3.24 32.31
C HIS A 3 -36.77 3.65 31.78
N PRO A 4 -35.88 4.19 32.61
CA PRO A 4 -34.54 4.63 32.14
C PRO A 4 -33.67 3.45 31.66
N GLN A 5 -34.01 2.25 32.11
CA GLN A 5 -33.30 1.02 31.72
C GLN A 5 -33.47 0.64 30.25
N LEU A 6 -34.61 1.00 29.62
CA LEU A 6 -34.84 0.75 28.18
C LEU A 6 -33.97 1.65 27.28
N TRP A 7 -33.79 2.89 27.69
CA TRP A 7 -32.95 3.83 26.95
C TRP A 7 -31.46 3.49 27.04
N MET A 8 -31.02 2.97 28.19
CA MET A 8 -29.66 2.54 28.40
C MET A 8 -29.34 1.27 27.60
N GLY A 9 -30.28 0.35 27.44
CA GLY A 9 -30.16 -0.83 26.59
C GLY A 9 -30.07 -0.48 25.10
N LEU A 10 -30.88 0.49 24.63
CA LEU A 10 -30.84 0.96 23.24
C LEU A 10 -29.54 1.70 22.90
N LEU A 11 -29.01 2.49 23.84
CA LEU A 11 -27.70 3.16 23.67
C LEU A 11 -26.54 2.16 23.63
N LEU A 12 -26.58 1.14 24.48
CA LEU A 12 -25.57 0.08 24.44
C LEU A 12 -25.64 -0.74 23.15
N TRP A 13 -26.83 -1.00 22.63
CA TRP A 13 -26.98 -1.74 21.37
C TRP A 13 -26.51 -0.95 20.15
N SER A 14 -26.65 0.38 20.13
CA SER A 14 -26.15 1.22 19.06
C SER A 14 -24.60 1.27 19.00
N VAL A 15 -23.91 1.09 20.14
CA VAL A 15 -22.45 1.04 20.22
C VAL A 15 -21.89 -0.31 19.74
N PHE A 16 -22.67 -1.38 19.86
CA PHE A 16 -22.27 -2.73 19.43
C PHE A 16 -22.67 -3.12 18.01
N ASN A 17 -23.35 -2.23 17.26
CA ASN A 17 -23.53 -2.46 15.83
C ASN A 17 -22.21 -2.08 15.11
N PRO A 18 -21.38 -3.05 14.68
CA PRO A 18 -20.25 -2.73 13.83
C PRO A 18 -20.83 -2.12 12.55
N ALA A 19 -20.49 -0.87 12.29
CA ALA A 19 -20.70 -0.31 10.98
C ALA A 19 -19.88 -1.17 10.01
N HIS A 20 -20.55 -2.02 9.26
CA HIS A 20 -19.93 -2.80 8.18
C HIS A 20 -19.61 -1.86 7.01
N ALA A 21 -18.66 -0.95 7.21
CA ALA A 21 -17.91 -0.41 6.10
C ALA A 21 -17.06 -1.56 5.56
N ALA A 22 -17.23 -1.90 4.30
CA ALA A 22 -16.32 -2.83 3.64
C ALA A 22 -14.91 -2.20 3.67
N TRP A 23 -14.12 -2.58 4.66
CA TRP A 23 -12.73 -2.15 4.77
C TRP A 23 -11.93 -2.90 3.71
N THR A 24 -11.92 -2.37 2.51
CA THR A 24 -10.94 -2.77 1.51
C THR A 24 -9.61 -2.13 1.91
N VAL A 25 -8.79 -2.86 2.65
CA VAL A 25 -7.47 -2.41 3.11
C VAL A 25 -6.48 -2.33 1.95
N ASN A 26 -6.81 -2.88 0.80
CA ASN A 26 -5.97 -2.92 -0.39
C ASN A 26 -6.54 -2.03 -1.50
N MET A 27 -5.69 -1.68 -2.49
CA MET A 27 -6.13 -1.04 -3.71
C MET A 27 -7.20 -1.91 -4.40
N SER A 28 -8.31 -1.30 -4.84
CA SER A 28 -9.31 -2.04 -5.61
C SER A 28 -8.77 -2.35 -7.01
N PRO A 29 -9.01 -3.57 -7.52
CA PRO A 29 -8.71 -3.85 -8.93
C PRO A 29 -9.57 -2.93 -9.80
N GLY A 30 -8.94 -2.22 -10.72
CA GLY A 30 -9.65 -1.32 -11.63
C GLY A 30 -10.31 -2.07 -12.78
N ALA A 31 -11.02 -1.33 -13.65
CA ALA A 31 -11.73 -1.88 -14.78
C ALA A 31 -10.92 -1.84 -16.10
N THR A 32 -9.78 -1.11 -16.13
CA THR A 32 -8.96 -0.95 -17.35
C THR A 32 -7.70 -1.80 -17.28
N GLU A 33 -7.14 -2.13 -18.44
CA GLU A 33 -5.87 -2.88 -18.55
C GLU A 33 -4.74 -2.16 -17.80
N VAL A 34 -4.66 -0.83 -17.93
CA VAL A 34 -3.70 0.00 -17.20
C VAL A 34 -3.88 -0.14 -15.69
N SER A 35 -5.11 -0.14 -15.18
CA SER A 35 -5.35 -0.26 -13.75
C SER A 35 -5.00 -1.65 -13.22
N HIS A 36 -5.15 -2.70 -14.01
CA HIS A 36 -4.66 -4.04 -13.67
C HIS A 36 -3.13 -4.07 -13.58
N ALA A 37 -2.43 -3.48 -14.55
CA ALA A 37 -0.97 -3.40 -14.53
C ALA A 37 -0.45 -2.63 -13.30
N VAL A 38 -1.11 -1.55 -12.92
CA VAL A 38 -0.79 -0.78 -11.69
C VAL A 38 -1.07 -1.62 -10.44
N PHE A 39 -2.18 -2.35 -10.40
CA PHE A 39 -2.51 -3.24 -9.27
C PHE A 39 -1.47 -4.35 -9.11
N ASP A 40 -1.06 -5.02 -10.19
CA ASP A 40 -0.06 -6.08 -10.16
C ASP A 40 1.31 -5.57 -9.70
N LEU A 41 1.70 -4.37 -10.15
CA LEU A 41 2.91 -3.70 -9.68
C LEU A 41 2.83 -3.41 -8.19
N HIS A 42 1.70 -2.86 -7.73
CA HIS A 42 1.46 -2.59 -6.31
C HIS A 42 1.55 -3.86 -5.47
N MET A 43 0.90 -4.95 -5.90
CA MET A 43 0.93 -6.22 -5.19
C MET A 43 2.33 -6.83 -5.13
N THR A 44 3.10 -6.69 -6.19
CA THR A 44 4.51 -7.15 -6.22
C THR A 44 5.34 -6.40 -5.19
N ILE A 45 5.25 -5.06 -5.16
CA ILE A 45 5.95 -4.23 -4.17
C ILE A 45 5.47 -4.58 -2.75
N PHE A 46 4.17 -4.71 -2.55
CA PHE A 46 3.58 -5.06 -1.26
C PHE A 46 4.16 -6.36 -0.69
N TRP A 47 4.21 -7.43 -1.50
CA TRP A 47 4.76 -8.72 -1.03
C TRP A 47 6.25 -8.65 -0.75
N ILE A 48 7.03 -7.89 -1.53
CA ILE A 48 8.45 -7.65 -1.22
C ILE A 48 8.58 -6.97 0.14
N CYS A 49 7.78 -5.93 0.41
CA CYS A 49 7.78 -5.25 1.71
C CYS A 49 7.36 -6.16 2.86
N VAL A 50 6.37 -7.04 2.66
CA VAL A 50 5.93 -8.03 3.65
C VAL A 50 7.07 -8.98 3.99
N VAL A 51 7.78 -9.52 3.00
CA VAL A 51 8.92 -10.43 3.23
C VAL A 51 10.03 -9.72 4.00
N ILE A 52 10.39 -8.50 3.61
CA ILE A 52 11.38 -7.70 4.34
C ILE A 52 10.92 -7.46 5.78
N GLY A 53 9.65 -7.09 5.97
CA GLY A 53 9.06 -6.89 7.30
C GLY A 53 9.15 -8.14 8.17
N ILE A 54 8.79 -9.31 7.64
CA ILE A 54 8.89 -10.58 8.38
C ILE A 54 10.34 -10.87 8.80
N ILE A 55 11.31 -10.67 7.91
CA ILE A 55 12.73 -10.91 8.21
C ILE A 55 13.21 -9.93 9.31
N VAL A 56 12.95 -8.64 9.15
CA VAL A 56 13.44 -7.61 10.08
C VAL A 56 12.77 -7.74 11.45
N PHE A 57 11.44 -7.79 11.49
CA PHE A 57 10.70 -7.92 12.75
C PHE A 57 10.95 -9.28 13.40
N GLY A 58 11.08 -10.35 12.61
CA GLY A 58 11.45 -11.67 13.11
C GLY A 58 12.83 -11.67 13.78
N ALA A 59 13.84 -11.08 13.16
CA ALA A 59 15.17 -10.94 13.73
C ALA A 59 15.16 -10.08 15.00
N MET A 60 14.38 -8.99 15.01
CA MET A 60 14.23 -8.14 16.17
C MET A 60 13.55 -8.86 17.34
N LEU A 61 12.44 -9.55 17.10
CA LEU A 61 11.73 -10.32 18.12
C LEU A 61 12.60 -11.44 18.66
N TRP A 62 13.29 -12.17 17.77
CA TRP A 62 14.26 -13.18 18.15
C TRP A 62 15.33 -12.60 19.08
N SER A 63 15.91 -11.46 18.72
CA SER A 63 16.92 -10.79 19.53
C SER A 63 16.39 -10.42 20.92
N ILE A 64 15.17 -9.87 21.00
CA ILE A 64 14.53 -9.48 22.26
C ILE A 64 14.29 -10.69 23.17
N ILE A 65 13.86 -11.82 22.60
CA ILE A 65 13.54 -13.02 23.36
C ILE A 65 14.82 -13.72 23.86
N VAL A 66 15.79 -13.90 22.99
CA VAL A 66 17.02 -14.69 23.29
C VAL A 66 18.02 -13.89 24.11
N HIS A 67 18.18 -12.59 23.83
CA HIS A 67 19.17 -11.74 24.51
C HIS A 67 18.58 -10.91 25.64
N ARG A 68 17.45 -11.32 26.17
CA ARG A 68 16.82 -10.70 27.30
C ARG A 68 17.71 -10.83 28.55
N ARG A 69 17.79 -9.77 29.36
CA ARG A 69 18.65 -9.71 30.58
C ARG A 69 18.46 -10.90 31.54
N SER A 70 17.26 -11.46 31.61
CA SER A 70 16.94 -12.60 32.47
C SER A 70 17.60 -13.91 32.02
N THR A 71 18.12 -14.00 30.80
CA THR A 71 18.81 -15.21 30.27
C THR A 71 20.30 -15.26 30.64
N GLY A 72 20.83 -14.24 31.32
CA GLY A 72 22.24 -14.19 31.73
C GLY A 72 23.24 -14.07 30.57
N GLN A 73 22.77 -13.78 29.37
CA GLN A 73 23.61 -13.60 28.19
C GLN A 73 24.55 -12.40 28.38
N GLN A 74 25.83 -12.61 28.12
CA GLN A 74 26.80 -11.51 28.09
C GLN A 74 26.66 -10.70 26.81
N ALA A 75 26.77 -9.38 26.92
CA ALA A 75 26.74 -8.51 25.75
C ALA A 75 27.93 -8.82 24.81
N ALA A 76 27.67 -8.80 23.51
CA ALA A 76 28.75 -8.98 22.54
C ALA A 76 29.72 -7.78 22.59
N THR A 77 31.01 -8.06 22.39
CA THR A 77 32.08 -7.07 22.48
C THR A 77 32.40 -6.37 21.15
N PHE A 78 31.77 -6.79 20.06
CA PHE A 78 31.97 -6.14 18.77
C PHE A 78 31.10 -4.86 18.66
N HIS A 79 31.68 -3.79 18.13
CA HIS A 79 31.00 -2.51 17.99
C HIS A 79 30.51 -2.25 16.57
N GLU A 80 31.13 -2.85 15.57
CA GLU A 80 30.82 -2.65 14.15
C GLU A 80 31.11 -3.89 13.32
N SER A 81 30.42 -4.02 12.18
CA SER A 81 30.69 -5.08 11.22
C SER A 81 30.47 -4.55 9.81
N THR A 82 31.56 -4.21 9.13
CA THR A 82 31.54 -3.70 7.74
C THR A 82 30.79 -4.64 6.77
N LYS A 83 30.86 -5.96 6.99
CA LYS A 83 30.15 -6.93 6.15
C LYS A 83 28.63 -6.77 6.25
N VAL A 84 28.14 -6.62 7.47
CA VAL A 84 26.68 -6.42 7.73
C VAL A 84 26.25 -5.06 7.20
N GLU A 85 27.08 -4.03 7.34
CA GLU A 85 26.82 -2.69 6.83
C GLU A 85 26.68 -2.69 5.31
N ILE A 86 27.60 -3.30 4.58
CA ILE A 86 27.49 -3.47 3.14
C ILE A 86 26.22 -4.24 2.76
N LEU A 87 25.88 -5.30 3.50
CA LEU A 87 24.72 -6.13 3.22
C LEU A 87 23.42 -5.32 3.28
N TRP A 88 23.19 -4.58 4.38
CA TRP A 88 21.94 -3.81 4.53
C TRP A 88 21.88 -2.56 3.64
N THR A 89 23.00 -2.12 3.09
CA THR A 89 23.03 -1.01 2.09
C THR A 89 22.80 -1.54 0.68
N VAL A 90 23.48 -2.61 0.31
CA VAL A 90 23.47 -3.15 -1.07
C VAL A 90 22.16 -3.89 -1.38
N VAL A 91 21.63 -4.66 -0.44
CA VAL A 91 20.40 -5.44 -0.69
C VAL A 91 19.20 -4.53 -1.01
N PRO A 92 18.86 -3.48 -0.23
CA PRO A 92 17.78 -2.56 -0.59
C PRO A 92 18.05 -1.82 -1.90
N LEU A 93 19.31 -1.44 -2.18
CA LEU A 93 19.66 -0.78 -3.43
C LEU A 93 19.37 -1.67 -4.64
N ILE A 94 19.74 -2.95 -4.57
CA ILE A 94 19.43 -3.92 -5.63
C ILE A 94 17.93 -4.06 -5.83
N ILE A 95 17.15 -4.16 -4.75
CA ILE A 95 15.70 -4.26 -4.80
C ILE A 95 15.11 -3.03 -5.51
N LEU A 96 15.57 -1.82 -5.18
CA LEU A 96 15.11 -0.59 -5.83
C LEU A 96 15.43 -0.57 -7.33
N ILE A 97 16.64 -0.98 -7.74
CA ILE A 97 17.03 -1.05 -9.16
C ILE A 97 16.13 -2.06 -9.90
N VAL A 98 15.93 -3.25 -9.33
CA VAL A 98 15.10 -4.29 -9.94
C VAL A 98 13.64 -3.83 -10.09
N MET A 99 13.11 -3.10 -9.10
CA MET A 99 11.74 -2.57 -9.12
C MET A 99 11.57 -1.35 -10.04
N ALA A 100 12.64 -0.61 -10.33
CA ALA A 100 12.59 0.52 -11.26
C ALA A 100 12.23 0.07 -12.70
N ILE A 101 12.62 -1.13 -13.10
CA ILE A 101 12.36 -1.65 -14.46
C ILE A 101 10.85 -1.83 -14.71
N PRO A 102 10.09 -2.63 -13.92
CA PRO A 102 8.65 -2.79 -14.14
C PRO A 102 7.89 -1.49 -13.90
N ALA A 103 8.30 -0.67 -12.92
CA ALA A 103 7.67 0.63 -12.66
C ALA A 103 7.79 1.57 -13.86
N THR A 104 8.97 1.66 -14.47
CA THR A 104 9.18 2.47 -15.68
C THR A 104 8.37 1.96 -16.86
N ARG A 105 8.29 0.64 -17.07
CA ARG A 105 7.48 0.06 -18.14
C ARG A 105 6.00 0.39 -17.97
N THR A 106 5.46 0.21 -16.78
CA THR A 106 4.07 0.56 -16.47
C THR A 106 3.80 2.04 -16.71
N LEU A 107 4.74 2.92 -16.30
CA LEU A 107 4.63 4.36 -16.53
C LEU A 107 4.61 4.70 -18.02
N ILE A 108 5.50 4.12 -18.82
CA ILE A 108 5.52 4.34 -20.29
C ILE A 108 4.20 3.89 -20.92
N ASN A 109 3.66 2.73 -20.53
CA ASN A 109 2.38 2.24 -21.04
C ASN A 109 1.19 3.14 -20.67
N ILE A 110 1.24 3.82 -19.53
CA ILE A 110 0.20 4.79 -19.13
C ILE A 110 0.20 6.02 -20.05
N TYR A 111 1.37 6.43 -20.53
CA TYR A 111 1.54 7.58 -21.42
C TYR A 111 1.39 7.24 -22.90
N ASP A 112 1.30 5.97 -23.24
CA ASP A 112 1.11 5.53 -24.63
C ASP A 112 -0.36 5.65 -25.01
N ASN A 113 -0.68 6.66 -25.80
CA ASN A 113 -2.01 6.96 -26.32
C ASN A 113 -2.09 6.69 -27.83
N SER A 114 -1.18 5.91 -28.40
CA SER A 114 -1.07 5.69 -29.86
C SER A 114 -2.29 4.99 -30.45
N ASP A 115 -3.00 4.19 -29.67
CA ASP A 115 -4.17 3.40 -30.07
C ASP A 115 -5.48 3.92 -29.44
N SER A 116 -5.62 5.24 -29.25
CA SER A 116 -6.85 5.80 -28.68
C SER A 116 -7.99 5.78 -29.71
N ASP A 117 -9.10 5.12 -29.37
CA ASP A 117 -10.32 5.10 -30.20
C ASP A 117 -11.12 6.42 -30.08
N ILE A 118 -11.00 7.10 -28.95
CA ILE A 118 -11.77 8.32 -28.63
C ILE A 118 -10.88 9.30 -27.86
N ASP A 119 -10.79 10.54 -28.35
CA ASP A 119 -10.15 11.64 -27.68
C ASP A 119 -11.17 12.52 -26.98
N ILE A 120 -11.02 12.71 -25.66
CA ILE A 120 -11.91 13.52 -24.86
C ILE A 120 -11.12 14.66 -24.22
N GLN A 121 -11.44 15.90 -24.58
CA GLN A 121 -10.91 17.07 -23.93
C GLN A 121 -11.71 17.39 -22.67
N ILE A 122 -11.05 17.35 -21.51
CA ILE A 122 -11.65 17.64 -20.21
C ILE A 122 -11.18 19.01 -19.74
N THR A 123 -12.12 19.94 -19.54
CA THR A 123 -11.82 21.29 -19.06
C THR A 123 -12.50 21.51 -17.70
N GLY A 124 -11.69 21.85 -16.68
CA GLY A 124 -12.18 22.19 -15.35
C GLY A 124 -12.53 23.67 -15.24
N TYR A 125 -13.74 23.97 -14.80
CA TYR A 125 -14.20 25.31 -14.40
C TYR A 125 -14.52 25.30 -12.89
N GLN A 126 -14.65 26.47 -12.29
CA GLN A 126 -15.19 26.56 -10.94
C GLN A 126 -16.57 25.88 -10.88
N TRP A 127 -16.64 24.80 -10.10
CA TRP A 127 -17.83 24.01 -9.78
C TRP A 127 -18.43 23.16 -10.92
N LYS A 128 -17.77 23.00 -12.07
CA LYS A 128 -18.21 22.11 -13.15
C LYS A 128 -17.04 21.57 -13.97
N TRP A 129 -17.28 20.43 -14.61
CA TRP A 129 -16.41 19.83 -15.61
C TRP A 129 -17.09 19.88 -16.95
N HIS A 130 -16.35 20.20 -18.02
CA HIS A 130 -16.80 20.15 -19.39
C HIS A 130 -16.02 19.07 -20.12
N TYR A 131 -16.76 18.18 -20.80
CA TYR A 131 -16.22 17.07 -21.58
C TYR A 131 -16.55 17.32 -23.04
N LYS A 132 -15.54 17.43 -23.89
CA LYS A 132 -15.70 17.59 -25.34
C LYS A 132 -15.09 16.39 -26.04
N TYR A 133 -15.90 15.69 -26.82
CA TYR A 133 -15.44 14.57 -27.65
C TYR A 133 -14.84 15.12 -28.94
N LEU A 134 -13.52 14.94 -29.13
CA LEU A 134 -12.84 15.44 -30.32
C LEU A 134 -13.19 14.53 -31.51
N GLY A 135 -13.68 15.14 -32.61
CA GLY A 135 -14.14 14.40 -33.79
C GLY A 135 -15.62 14.03 -33.80
N GLN A 136 -16.38 14.36 -32.76
CA GLN A 136 -17.83 14.21 -32.69
C GLN A 136 -18.46 15.53 -32.19
N ASP A 137 -19.60 15.91 -32.75
CA ASP A 137 -20.36 17.11 -32.32
C ASP A 137 -21.15 16.82 -31.02
N VAL A 138 -20.49 16.26 -30.02
CA VAL A 138 -21.06 15.95 -28.70
C VAL A 138 -20.28 16.70 -27.62
N GLU A 139 -20.99 17.55 -26.88
CA GLU A 139 -20.46 18.31 -25.73
C GLU A 139 -21.20 17.97 -24.45
#